data_d9b78626981a0b4995bd8c4ab98c57a8
#
_entry.id   d9b78626981a0b4995bd8c4ab98c57a8
#
_cell.length_a   1.000
_cell.length_b   1.000
_cell.length_c   1.000
_cell.angle_alpha   90.00
_cell.angle_beta   90.00
_cell.angle_gamma   90.00
#
_symmetry.space_group_name_H-M   'P 1'
#
loop_
_entity.id
_entity.type
_entity.pdbx_description
1 polymer ?
#
loop_
_entity_poly.entity_id
_entity_poly.type
_entity_poly.pdbx_seq_one_letter_code
_entity_poly.pdbx_strand_id
1 'polypeptide(L)'
;MLLNVIFYGNYICMNKILILILIFFISSVANADVKSQALNKVSEKISNLIPGEGITEVSLDFNDGEEDQLNFSILGVRDIKAKDNSNFFTQFSLMNQEINNSNRAIGNLGLGYRILSSDKSVMFGYNTFYDRDLTEDHSRLGLGLEVKASILDLNYNRYAKISGSEVVSGTIEQVLSGWDYNLTSQIPRAPWARINYNGYKWEAEKSSADQKGNIYSLELDVTNSVEVVTSLDQSSLAGVDDEFSLSINYIYPPKAKSMAMTDGLSNDMFEKGNMEQKLKEKVRRRNKLVMEIQGAVVLTRNN
;
A
#
# COMPACT_ATOMS: atom_id res chain seq x y z
N MET A 1 15.26 -18.10 -34.98
CA MET A 1 16.31 -18.48 -34.02
C MET A 1 16.77 -17.31 -33.12
N LEU A 2 16.47 -16.04 -33.47
CA LEU A 2 16.82 -14.87 -32.62
C LEU A 2 15.77 -14.53 -31.53
N LEU A 3 14.52 -14.94 -31.68
CA LEU A 3 13.46 -14.62 -30.70
C LEU A 3 13.57 -15.44 -29.39
N ASN A 4 14.18 -16.63 -29.42
CA ASN A 4 14.35 -17.48 -28.22
C ASN A 4 15.47 -17.03 -27.28
N VAL A 5 16.39 -16.19 -27.73
CA VAL A 5 17.54 -15.75 -26.90
C VAL A 5 17.14 -14.57 -25.99
N ILE A 6 16.19 -13.74 -26.41
CA ILE A 6 15.72 -12.58 -25.63
C ILE A 6 14.84 -13.04 -24.45
N PHE A 7 14.00 -14.05 -24.64
CA PHE A 7 13.17 -14.59 -23.56
C PHE A 7 13.99 -15.35 -22.52
N TYR A 8 15.06 -16.06 -22.92
CA TYR A 8 15.93 -16.76 -21.95
C TYR A 8 16.82 -15.80 -21.14
N GLY A 9 17.22 -14.67 -21.68
CA GLY A 9 18.02 -13.66 -20.99
C GLY A 9 17.29 -13.02 -19.82
N ASN A 10 16.01 -12.68 -20.00
CA ASN A 10 15.19 -12.07 -18.95
C ASN A 10 14.81 -13.06 -17.84
N TYR A 11 14.56 -14.34 -18.18
CA TYR A 11 14.29 -15.38 -17.17
C TYR A 11 15.51 -15.69 -16.29
N ILE A 12 16.73 -15.66 -16.84
CA ILE A 12 17.98 -15.88 -16.10
C ILE A 12 18.29 -14.67 -15.20
N CYS A 13 17.98 -13.44 -15.63
CA CYS A 13 18.16 -12.24 -14.83
C CYS A 13 17.15 -12.22 -13.66
N MET A 14 15.88 -12.50 -13.91
CA MET A 14 14.82 -12.56 -12.92
C MET A 14 15.06 -13.63 -11.84
N ASN A 15 15.53 -14.83 -12.22
CA ASN A 15 15.92 -15.87 -11.25
C ASN A 15 17.14 -15.48 -10.41
N LYS A 16 18.11 -14.76 -10.97
CA LYS A 16 19.28 -14.28 -10.22
C LYS A 16 18.90 -13.18 -9.24
N ILE A 17 17.99 -12.28 -9.61
CA ILE A 17 17.47 -11.24 -8.73
C ILE A 17 16.65 -11.88 -7.61
N LEU A 18 15.78 -12.85 -7.91
CA LEU A 18 15.00 -13.59 -6.91
C LEU A 18 15.90 -14.35 -5.92
N ILE A 19 16.96 -14.98 -6.41
CA ILE A 19 17.96 -15.68 -5.57
C ILE A 19 18.78 -14.69 -4.75
N LEU A 20 19.18 -13.54 -5.30
CA LEU A 20 19.87 -12.47 -4.57
C LEU A 20 18.99 -11.86 -3.49
N ILE A 21 17.70 -11.63 -3.76
CA ILE A 21 16.71 -11.19 -2.78
C ILE A 21 16.57 -12.25 -1.67
N LEU A 22 16.47 -13.54 -2.03
CA LEU A 22 16.38 -14.63 -1.07
C LEU A 22 17.66 -14.77 -0.21
N ILE A 23 18.85 -14.61 -0.80
CA ILE A 23 20.14 -14.62 -0.09
C ILE A 23 20.29 -13.37 0.78
N PHE A 24 19.84 -12.20 0.33
CA PHE A 24 19.83 -10.98 1.13
C PHE A 24 18.87 -11.11 2.32
N PHE A 25 17.72 -11.76 2.15
CA PHE A 25 16.79 -12.08 3.23
C PHE A 25 17.41 -13.05 4.25
N ILE A 26 18.09 -14.10 3.80
CA ILE A 26 18.73 -15.09 4.71
C ILE A 26 19.90 -14.45 5.49
N SER A 27 20.66 -13.55 4.86
CA SER A 27 21.77 -12.84 5.53
C SER A 27 21.29 -11.67 6.41
N SER A 28 20.11 -11.09 6.14
CA SER A 28 19.55 -10.02 6.96
C SER A 28 18.81 -10.54 8.20
N VAL A 29 18.36 -11.79 8.23
CA VAL A 29 17.76 -12.43 9.41
C VAL A 29 18.76 -12.49 10.58
N ALA A 30 20.04 -12.67 10.32
CA ALA A 30 21.10 -12.69 11.36
C ALA A 30 21.36 -11.30 12.02
N ASN A 31 20.97 -10.19 11.34
CA ASN A 31 21.06 -8.82 11.87
C ASN A 31 19.67 -8.18 12.13
N ALA A 32 18.61 -8.96 11.98
CA ALA A 32 17.22 -8.49 12.08
C ALA A 32 16.86 -8.03 13.51
N ASP A 33 17.46 -8.62 14.52
CA ASP A 33 17.14 -8.32 15.93
C ASP A 33 17.46 -6.87 16.34
N VAL A 34 18.56 -6.32 15.89
CA VAL A 34 18.96 -4.95 16.27
C VAL A 34 18.16 -3.90 15.48
N LYS A 35 17.93 -4.16 14.19
CA LYS A 35 17.11 -3.27 13.34
C LYS A 35 15.64 -3.34 13.70
N SER A 36 15.11 -4.54 13.98
CA SER A 36 13.74 -4.72 14.43
C SER A 36 13.50 -4.07 15.81
N GLN A 37 14.44 -4.16 16.74
CA GLN A 37 14.35 -3.48 18.04
C GLN A 37 14.38 -1.95 17.90
N ALA A 38 15.14 -1.39 16.96
CA ALA A 38 15.14 0.04 16.70
C ALA A 38 13.82 0.51 16.07
N LEU A 39 13.29 -0.22 15.08
CA LEU A 39 11.99 0.05 14.46
C LEU A 39 10.85 -0.13 15.48
N ASN A 40 10.92 -1.16 16.32
CA ASN A 40 10.00 -1.36 17.45
C ASN A 40 9.91 -0.12 18.34
N LYS A 41 11.07 0.39 18.78
CA LYS A 41 11.13 1.56 19.67
C LYS A 41 10.61 2.84 19.01
N VAL A 42 10.88 3.00 17.69
CA VAL A 42 10.40 4.16 16.93
C VAL A 42 8.88 4.07 16.78
N SER A 43 8.35 2.94 16.35
CA SER A 43 6.90 2.74 16.14
C SER A 43 6.11 2.79 17.45
N GLU A 44 6.65 2.23 18.54
CA GLU A 44 6.09 2.36 19.88
C GLU A 44 6.04 3.82 20.36
N LYS A 45 7.13 4.56 20.18
CA LYS A 45 7.18 6.00 20.51
C LYS A 45 6.17 6.79 19.69
N ILE A 46 6.09 6.55 18.36
CA ILE A 46 5.13 7.22 17.48
C ILE A 46 3.69 6.84 17.89
N SER A 47 3.45 5.55 18.16
CA SER A 47 2.13 5.08 18.59
C SER A 47 1.70 5.73 19.93
N ASN A 48 2.64 5.92 20.86
CA ASN A 48 2.38 6.57 22.14
C ASN A 48 2.17 8.09 22.03
N LEU A 49 2.68 8.72 20.98
CA LEU A 49 2.43 10.15 20.70
C LEU A 49 1.02 10.40 20.14
N ILE A 50 0.40 9.39 19.55
CA ILE A 50 -0.92 9.51 18.92
C ILE A 50 -1.91 8.71 19.79
N PRO A 51 -2.74 9.38 20.60
CA PRO A 51 -3.65 8.72 21.54
C PRO A 51 -4.72 7.90 20.81
N GLY A 52 -5.22 6.87 21.49
CA GLY A 52 -6.28 5.99 21.03
C GLY A 52 -5.80 4.56 20.71
N GLU A 53 -6.72 3.60 20.80
CA GLU A 53 -6.48 2.21 20.39
C GLU A 53 -6.41 2.12 18.86
N GLY A 54 -5.59 1.21 18.35
CA GLY A 54 -5.46 0.96 16.94
C GLY A 54 -4.05 0.52 16.53
N ILE A 55 -3.72 0.66 15.27
CA ILE A 55 -2.43 0.25 14.71
C ILE A 55 -1.62 1.45 14.24
N THR A 56 -0.30 1.31 14.28
CA THR A 56 0.67 2.21 13.65
C THR A 56 1.55 1.38 12.74
N GLU A 57 1.72 1.82 11.51
CA GLU A 57 2.59 1.20 10.51
C GLU A 57 3.66 2.19 10.09
N VAL A 58 4.90 1.74 10.04
CA VAL A 58 6.04 2.49 9.48
C VAL A 58 6.54 1.69 8.29
N SER A 59 6.60 2.31 7.13
CA SER A 59 6.99 1.64 5.88
C SER A 59 8.26 2.25 5.30
N LEU A 60 9.07 1.39 4.71
CA LEU A 60 10.23 1.74 3.89
C LEU A 60 10.00 1.14 2.51
N ASP A 61 9.96 2.01 1.48
CA ASP A 61 9.67 1.62 0.11
C ASP A 61 10.91 1.78 -0.78
N PHE A 62 11.15 0.78 -1.61
CA PHE A 62 12.25 0.71 -2.58
C PHE A 62 11.66 0.46 -3.97
N ASN A 63 12.04 1.27 -4.96
CA ASN A 63 11.61 1.16 -6.35
C ASN A 63 12.79 0.89 -7.24
N ASP A 64 12.58 0.07 -8.31
CA ASP A 64 13.53 0.00 -9.40
C ASP A 64 13.27 1.18 -10.36
N GLY A 65 14.29 1.92 -10.72
CA GLY A 65 14.21 2.99 -11.73
C GLY A 65 14.28 4.42 -11.20
N GLU A 66 14.21 4.64 -9.91
CA GLU A 66 14.52 5.93 -9.30
C GLU A 66 15.88 5.86 -8.59
N GLU A 67 16.76 6.81 -8.86
CA GLU A 67 18.09 6.86 -8.25
C GLU A 67 17.99 6.85 -6.72
N ASP A 68 18.27 5.70 -6.10
CA ASP A 68 18.56 5.47 -4.67
C ASP A 68 17.73 6.25 -3.61
N GLN A 69 16.51 6.65 -3.90
CA GLN A 69 15.68 7.36 -2.94
C GLN A 69 14.88 6.41 -2.07
N LEU A 70 15.19 6.42 -0.79
CA LEU A 70 14.41 5.74 0.23
C LEU A 70 13.12 6.53 0.50
N ASN A 71 11.98 5.96 0.12
CA ASN A 71 10.68 6.49 0.50
C ASN A 71 10.26 5.89 1.84
N PHE A 72 9.69 6.72 2.70
CA PHE A 72 9.15 6.27 3.98
C PHE A 72 7.73 6.79 4.20
N SER A 73 6.96 6.03 4.96
CA SER A 73 5.66 6.49 5.41
C SER A 73 5.37 6.07 6.85
N ILE A 74 4.54 6.86 7.51
CA ILE A 74 3.94 6.55 8.81
C ILE A 74 2.45 6.61 8.62
N LEU A 75 1.76 5.52 8.97
CA LEU A 75 0.30 5.41 8.92
C LEU A 75 -0.23 5.01 10.29
N GLY A 76 -1.32 5.62 10.72
CA GLY A 76 -2.03 5.25 11.92
C GLY A 76 -3.51 5.05 11.67
N VAL A 77 -4.08 4.00 12.24
CA VAL A 77 -5.53 3.81 12.37
C VAL A 77 -5.87 3.93 13.85
N ARG A 78 -6.88 4.73 14.20
CA ARG A 78 -7.31 4.91 15.59
C ARG A 78 -8.81 4.77 15.72
N ASP A 79 -9.23 3.97 16.67
CA ASP A 79 -10.63 3.78 17.01
C ASP A 79 -11.20 5.06 17.63
N ILE A 80 -12.27 5.61 17.04
CA ILE A 80 -13.04 6.71 17.65
C ILE A 80 -14.16 6.11 18.49
N LYS A 81 -14.85 5.10 17.96
CA LYS A 81 -15.91 4.38 18.67
C LYS A 81 -15.97 2.93 18.17
N ALA A 82 -15.34 2.05 18.92
CA ALA A 82 -15.38 0.61 18.68
C ALA A 82 -16.54 -0.04 19.45
N LYS A 83 -17.17 -1.05 18.81
CA LYS A 83 -18.15 -1.97 19.37
C LYS A 83 -17.84 -3.37 18.88
N ASP A 84 -18.49 -4.41 19.44
CA ASP A 84 -18.26 -5.81 19.08
C ASP A 84 -18.48 -6.13 17.58
N ASN A 85 -19.36 -5.39 16.93
CA ASN A 85 -19.73 -5.62 15.53
C ASN A 85 -19.51 -4.42 14.62
N SER A 86 -18.93 -3.32 15.11
CA SER A 86 -18.72 -2.13 14.30
C SER A 86 -17.60 -1.25 14.84
N ASN A 87 -16.98 -0.47 13.97
CA ASN A 87 -15.94 0.47 14.32
C ASN A 87 -16.08 1.78 13.54
N PHE A 88 -16.16 2.90 14.24
CA PHE A 88 -15.94 4.22 13.69
C PHE A 88 -14.51 4.62 14.00
N PHE A 89 -13.71 4.90 12.98
CA PHE A 89 -12.28 5.11 13.11
C PHE A 89 -11.79 6.30 12.28
N THR A 90 -10.60 6.76 12.60
CA THR A 90 -9.80 7.64 11.76
C THR A 90 -8.56 6.92 11.26
N GLN A 91 -8.14 7.22 10.04
CA GLN A 91 -6.85 6.84 9.50
C GLN A 91 -6.13 8.09 9.02
N PHE A 92 -4.86 8.18 9.34
CA PHE A 92 -3.98 9.26 8.89
C PHE A 92 -2.67 8.67 8.41
N SER A 93 -1.99 9.37 7.50
CA SER A 93 -0.62 9.06 7.13
C SER A 93 0.16 10.30 6.76
N LEU A 94 1.47 10.19 6.91
CA LEU A 94 2.45 11.16 6.44
C LEU A 94 3.54 10.39 5.71
N MET A 95 3.89 10.82 4.51
CA MET A 95 4.89 10.17 3.68
C MET A 95 5.69 11.18 2.88
N ASN A 96 6.89 10.81 2.48
CA ASN A 96 7.58 11.51 1.42
C ASN A 96 7.19 10.90 0.06
N GLN A 97 7.11 11.74 -0.93
CA GLN A 97 6.82 11.37 -2.31
C GLN A 97 7.64 12.25 -3.25
N GLU A 98 8.37 11.65 -4.18
CA GLU A 98 9.00 12.39 -5.24
C GLU A 98 7.98 12.75 -6.32
N ILE A 99 7.91 14.03 -6.68
CA ILE A 99 7.07 14.56 -7.74
C ILE A 99 7.92 15.55 -8.54
N ASN A 100 8.14 15.29 -9.82
CA ASN A 100 8.92 16.15 -10.71
C ASN A 100 10.30 16.50 -10.13
N ASN A 101 11.06 15.48 -9.73
CA ASN A 101 12.40 15.57 -9.11
C ASN A 101 12.44 16.41 -7.82
N SER A 102 11.29 16.60 -7.17
CA SER A 102 11.17 17.30 -5.90
C SER A 102 10.57 16.38 -4.85
N ASN A 103 11.25 16.26 -3.71
CA ASN A 103 10.75 15.45 -2.60
C ASN A 103 9.73 16.27 -1.79
N ARG A 104 8.50 15.79 -1.71
CA ARG A 104 7.36 16.46 -1.08
C ARG A 104 6.79 15.66 0.07
N ALA A 105 6.19 16.37 1.02
CA ALA A 105 5.49 15.75 2.14
C ALA A 105 3.99 15.63 1.82
N ILE A 106 3.47 14.41 1.78
CA ILE A 106 2.05 14.14 1.54
C ILE A 106 1.40 13.71 2.85
N GLY A 107 0.34 14.42 3.23
CA GLY A 107 -0.52 14.10 4.37
C GLY A 107 -1.87 13.56 3.90
N ASN A 108 -2.35 12.52 4.58
CA ASN A 108 -3.69 11.97 4.38
C ASN A 108 -4.42 11.93 5.73
N LEU A 109 -5.70 12.30 5.72
CA LEU A 109 -6.58 12.19 6.88
C LEU A 109 -7.93 11.66 6.44
N GLY A 110 -8.41 10.59 7.09
CA GLY A 110 -9.67 9.96 6.74
C GLY A 110 -10.49 9.54 7.94
N LEU A 111 -11.78 9.39 7.68
CA LEU A 111 -12.76 8.82 8.59
C LEU A 111 -13.40 7.62 7.93
N GLY A 112 -13.68 6.58 8.70
CA GLY A 112 -14.33 5.38 8.19
C GLY A 112 -15.25 4.74 9.21
N TYR A 113 -16.23 4.02 8.69
CA TYR A 113 -17.13 3.20 9.48
C TYR A 113 -17.21 1.80 8.90
N ARG A 114 -17.09 0.81 9.76
CA ARG A 114 -17.17 -0.61 9.42
C ARG A 114 -18.19 -1.31 10.29
N ILE A 115 -18.89 -2.29 9.70
CA ILE A 115 -19.87 -3.11 10.39
C ILE A 115 -19.76 -4.57 9.94
N LEU A 116 -19.88 -5.50 10.88
CA LEU A 116 -19.97 -6.93 10.61
C LEU A 116 -21.42 -7.34 10.32
N SER A 117 -21.57 -8.33 9.46
CA SER A 117 -22.83 -9.05 9.31
C SER A 117 -23.24 -9.73 10.63
N SER A 118 -24.53 -10.10 10.77
CA SER A 118 -25.05 -10.69 12.01
C SER A 118 -24.34 -11.97 12.42
N ASP A 119 -23.89 -12.76 11.45
CA ASP A 119 -23.12 -14.00 11.63
C ASP A 119 -21.59 -13.75 11.72
N LYS A 120 -21.17 -12.49 11.67
CA LYS A 120 -19.76 -12.04 11.66
C LYS A 120 -18.92 -12.67 10.55
N SER A 121 -19.53 -13.08 9.43
CA SER A 121 -18.81 -13.69 8.30
C SER A 121 -18.29 -12.68 7.29
N VAL A 122 -18.93 -11.51 7.21
CA VAL A 122 -18.59 -10.44 6.26
C VAL A 122 -18.56 -9.09 6.97
N MET A 123 -17.58 -8.28 6.62
CA MET A 123 -17.46 -6.88 7.01
C MET A 123 -17.81 -5.99 5.81
N PHE A 124 -18.61 -4.98 6.07
CA PHE A 124 -18.86 -3.87 5.16
C PHE A 124 -18.24 -2.59 5.73
N GLY A 125 -17.64 -1.79 4.87
CA GLY A 125 -17.06 -0.52 5.27
C GLY A 125 -17.24 0.56 4.22
N TYR A 126 -17.25 1.81 4.71
CA TYR A 126 -17.14 3.00 3.88
C TYR A 126 -16.20 3.99 4.56
N ASN A 127 -15.52 4.79 3.75
CA ASN A 127 -14.56 5.75 4.22
C ASN A 127 -14.48 6.97 3.31
N THR A 128 -13.97 8.06 3.87
CA THR A 128 -13.64 9.28 3.14
C THR A 128 -12.29 9.79 3.59
N PHE A 129 -11.53 10.37 2.65
CA PHE A 129 -10.18 10.87 2.90
C PHE A 129 -9.99 12.25 2.28
N TYR A 130 -9.23 13.08 2.96
CA TYR A 130 -8.62 14.28 2.44
C TYR A 130 -7.11 14.04 2.32
N ASP A 131 -6.58 14.19 1.11
CA ASP A 131 -5.17 14.04 0.79
C ASP A 131 -4.61 15.40 0.39
N ARG A 132 -3.45 15.76 0.91
CA ARG A 132 -2.80 17.03 0.65
C ARG A 132 -1.30 16.89 0.48
N ASP A 133 -0.76 17.51 -0.57
CA ASP A 133 0.63 17.89 -0.66
C ASP A 133 0.87 19.07 0.29
N LEU A 134 1.65 18.86 1.33
CA LEU A 134 1.94 19.87 2.34
C LEU A 134 3.01 20.87 1.87
N THR A 135 3.64 20.59 0.73
CA THR A 135 4.69 21.44 0.14
C THR A 135 4.12 22.39 -0.90
N GLU A 136 3.26 21.89 -1.81
CA GLU A 136 2.79 22.64 -2.98
C GLU A 136 1.25 22.76 -3.07
N ASP A 137 0.55 22.52 -1.97
CA ASP A 137 -0.89 22.75 -1.79
C ASP A 137 -1.85 21.95 -2.67
N HIS A 138 -1.38 20.95 -3.43
CA HIS A 138 -2.26 20.05 -4.17
C HIS A 138 -3.12 19.20 -3.25
N SER A 139 -4.41 19.06 -3.57
CA SER A 139 -5.33 18.29 -2.73
C SER A 139 -6.41 17.55 -3.51
N ARG A 140 -6.87 16.42 -2.92
CA ARG A 140 -7.98 15.63 -3.44
C ARG A 140 -8.83 15.04 -2.30
N LEU A 141 -10.08 14.70 -2.62
CA LEU A 141 -10.95 13.88 -1.78
C LEU A 141 -10.98 12.45 -2.30
N GLY A 142 -11.01 11.49 -1.37
CA GLY A 142 -11.23 10.08 -1.64
C GLY A 142 -12.52 9.59 -0.99
N LEU A 143 -13.27 8.73 -1.69
CA LEU A 143 -14.38 7.96 -1.15
C LEU A 143 -14.11 6.49 -1.39
N GLY A 144 -14.26 5.67 -0.36
CA GLY A 144 -13.97 4.23 -0.43
C GLY A 144 -15.10 3.36 0.09
N LEU A 145 -15.24 2.18 -0.53
CA LEU A 145 -16.12 1.10 -0.11
C LEU A 145 -15.30 -0.15 0.12
N GLU A 146 -15.63 -0.92 1.16
CA GLU A 146 -14.93 -2.14 1.53
C GLU A 146 -15.95 -3.27 1.75
N VAL A 147 -15.65 -4.44 1.20
CA VAL A 147 -16.31 -5.70 1.54
C VAL A 147 -15.23 -6.72 1.82
N LYS A 148 -15.17 -7.22 3.04
CA LYS A 148 -14.15 -8.18 3.45
C LYS A 148 -14.80 -9.43 4.00
N ALA A 149 -14.32 -10.58 3.58
CA ALA A 149 -14.65 -11.88 4.13
C ALA A 149 -13.40 -12.56 4.68
N SER A 150 -13.53 -13.78 5.15
CA SER A 150 -12.42 -14.49 5.81
C SER A 150 -11.17 -14.59 4.93
N ILE A 151 -11.35 -14.91 3.65
CA ILE A 151 -10.26 -15.20 2.70
C ILE A 151 -10.17 -14.24 1.53
N LEU A 152 -11.16 -13.37 1.35
CA LEU A 152 -11.27 -12.49 0.19
C LEU A 152 -11.70 -11.10 0.63
N ASP A 153 -10.97 -10.09 0.19
CA ASP A 153 -11.28 -8.68 0.43
C ASP A 153 -11.43 -7.94 -0.90
N LEU A 154 -12.46 -7.11 -1.00
CA LEU A 154 -12.70 -6.21 -2.12
C LEU A 154 -12.77 -4.78 -1.60
N ASN A 155 -12.03 -3.88 -2.25
CA ASN A 155 -12.07 -2.44 -1.98
C ASN A 155 -12.27 -1.70 -3.30
N TYR A 156 -13.03 -0.61 -3.25
CA TYR A 156 -13.18 0.33 -4.37
C TYR A 156 -12.99 1.75 -3.85
N ASN A 157 -12.19 2.55 -4.53
CA ASN A 157 -11.92 3.94 -4.17
C ASN A 157 -12.14 4.85 -5.38
N ARG A 158 -12.79 5.98 -5.15
CA ARG A 158 -12.95 7.09 -6.09
C ARG A 158 -12.24 8.31 -5.54
N TYR A 159 -11.47 8.97 -6.39
CA TYR A 159 -10.71 10.17 -6.06
C TYR A 159 -11.19 11.35 -6.91
N ALA A 160 -11.39 12.49 -6.26
CA ALA A 160 -11.78 13.73 -6.91
C ALA A 160 -10.77 14.82 -6.52
N LYS A 161 -10.13 15.46 -7.50
CA LYS A 161 -9.28 16.62 -7.23
C LYS A 161 -10.10 17.76 -6.65
N ILE A 162 -9.49 18.54 -5.75
CA ILE A 162 -10.09 19.74 -5.16
C ILE A 162 -9.28 20.98 -5.55
N SER A 163 -7.94 20.86 -5.53
CA SER A 163 -7.07 21.96 -5.95
C SER A 163 -7.10 22.17 -7.46
N GLY A 164 -6.84 23.39 -7.89
CA GLY A 164 -6.60 23.74 -9.28
C GLY A 164 -5.24 23.28 -9.79
N SER A 165 -4.87 23.77 -10.97
CA SER A 165 -3.51 23.68 -11.49
C SER A 165 -2.64 24.76 -10.85
N GLU A 166 -1.44 24.39 -10.43
CA GLU A 166 -0.45 25.26 -9.82
C GLU A 166 0.81 25.33 -10.72
N VAL A 167 1.55 26.44 -10.60
CA VAL A 167 2.86 26.58 -11.27
C VAL A 167 3.95 26.36 -10.25
N VAL A 168 4.61 25.22 -10.34
CA VAL A 168 5.70 24.84 -9.45
C VAL A 168 7.01 24.81 -10.24
N SER A 169 7.98 25.62 -9.82
CA SER A 169 9.28 25.75 -10.49
C SER A 169 9.19 25.98 -12.01
N GLY A 170 8.17 26.74 -12.45
CA GLY A 170 7.94 27.04 -13.86
C GLY A 170 7.19 25.96 -14.65
N THR A 171 6.75 24.90 -14.01
CA THR A 171 6.01 23.77 -14.58
C THR A 171 4.57 23.79 -14.07
N ILE A 172 3.59 23.58 -14.94
CA ILE A 172 2.19 23.46 -14.55
C ILE A 172 1.94 22.05 -14.04
N GLU A 173 1.47 21.97 -12.82
CA GLU A 173 1.15 20.70 -12.15
C GLU A 173 -0.32 20.69 -11.68
N GLN A 174 -0.92 19.51 -11.67
CA GLN A 174 -2.26 19.30 -11.09
C GLN A 174 -2.42 17.86 -10.61
N VAL A 175 -3.15 17.70 -9.51
CA VAL A 175 -3.54 16.35 -9.05
C VAL A 175 -4.67 15.81 -9.93
N LEU A 176 -4.67 14.50 -10.18
CA LEU A 176 -5.67 13.84 -11.00
C LEU A 176 -6.81 13.25 -10.18
N SER A 177 -8.02 13.31 -10.76
CA SER A 177 -9.14 12.46 -10.38
C SER A 177 -8.94 11.05 -10.93
N GLY A 178 -9.57 10.05 -10.29
CA GLY A 178 -9.45 8.69 -10.75
C GLY A 178 -10.18 7.70 -9.85
N TRP A 179 -9.92 6.43 -10.08
CA TRP A 179 -10.42 5.35 -9.24
C TRP A 179 -9.45 4.18 -9.23
N ASP A 180 -9.53 3.39 -8.18
CA ASP A 180 -8.90 2.08 -8.10
C ASP A 180 -9.83 1.06 -7.45
N TYR A 181 -9.55 -0.22 -7.67
CA TYR A 181 -10.12 -1.32 -6.91
C TYR A 181 -9.04 -2.32 -6.55
N ASN A 182 -9.21 -2.97 -5.41
CA ASN A 182 -8.30 -3.99 -4.92
C ASN A 182 -9.08 -5.29 -4.67
N LEU A 183 -8.52 -6.39 -5.13
CA LEU A 183 -8.97 -7.74 -4.84
C LEU A 183 -7.82 -8.48 -4.16
N THR A 184 -8.00 -8.81 -2.88
CA THR A 184 -6.97 -9.47 -2.07
C THR A 184 -7.45 -10.82 -1.63
N SER A 185 -6.63 -11.85 -1.78
CA SER A 185 -6.93 -13.22 -1.36
C SER A 185 -5.79 -13.84 -0.58
N GLN A 186 -6.14 -14.67 0.40
CA GLN A 186 -5.20 -15.51 1.11
C GLN A 186 -4.65 -16.60 0.17
N ILE A 187 -3.36 -16.93 0.30
CA ILE A 187 -2.75 -18.07 -0.40
C ILE A 187 -3.09 -19.38 0.35
N PRO A 188 -3.50 -20.45 -0.37
CA PRO A 188 -3.80 -21.74 0.25
C PRO A 188 -2.66 -22.25 1.12
N ARG A 189 -2.96 -22.69 2.35
CA ARG A 189 -2.02 -23.20 3.36
C ARG A 189 -0.98 -22.19 3.87
N ALA A 190 -0.96 -20.98 3.34
CA ALA A 190 -0.06 -19.91 3.75
C ALA A 190 -0.86 -18.69 4.23
N PRO A 191 -1.48 -18.73 5.42
CA PRO A 191 -2.32 -17.63 5.93
C PRO A 191 -1.53 -16.34 6.14
N TRP A 192 -0.21 -16.43 6.23
CA TRP A 192 0.74 -15.34 6.30
C TRP A 192 1.06 -14.72 4.92
N ALA A 193 0.53 -15.29 3.83
CA ALA A 193 0.76 -14.81 2.46
C ALA A 193 -0.55 -14.45 1.77
N ARG A 194 -0.59 -13.31 1.10
CA ARG A 194 -1.72 -12.82 0.32
C ARG A 194 -1.28 -12.34 -1.05
N ILE A 195 -2.13 -12.57 -2.02
CA ILE A 195 -2.01 -11.95 -3.34
C ILE A 195 -3.01 -10.80 -3.42
N ASN A 196 -2.58 -9.68 -3.97
CA ASN A 196 -3.44 -8.54 -4.25
C ASN A 196 -3.37 -8.17 -5.72
N TYR A 197 -4.52 -7.93 -6.31
CA TYR A 197 -4.68 -7.36 -7.64
C TYR A 197 -5.34 -5.99 -7.49
N ASN A 198 -4.67 -4.95 -7.97
CA ASN A 198 -5.19 -3.58 -8.02
C ASN A 198 -5.32 -3.14 -9.48
N GLY A 199 -6.52 -2.75 -9.89
CA GLY A 199 -6.75 -2.10 -11.17
C GLY A 199 -7.03 -0.61 -10.93
N TYR A 200 -6.48 0.27 -11.76
CA TYR A 200 -6.64 1.71 -11.59
C TYR A 200 -6.86 2.46 -12.92
N LYS A 201 -7.45 3.64 -12.80
CA LYS A 201 -7.56 4.64 -13.86
C LYS A 201 -7.44 6.04 -13.29
N TRP A 202 -6.59 6.87 -13.91
CA TRP A 202 -6.43 8.29 -13.62
C TRP A 202 -6.84 9.09 -14.85
N GLU A 203 -7.73 10.06 -14.65
CA GLU A 203 -8.37 10.85 -15.69
C GLU A 203 -7.49 12.03 -16.06
N ALA A 204 -6.83 11.95 -17.23
CA ALA A 204 -6.01 13.03 -17.74
C ALA A 204 -6.88 14.22 -18.17
N GLU A 205 -6.41 15.44 -17.96
CA GLU A 205 -7.12 16.65 -18.36
C GLU A 205 -6.45 17.36 -19.53
N LYS A 206 -5.12 17.31 -19.59
CA LYS A 206 -4.31 17.96 -20.64
C LYS A 206 -3.56 16.95 -21.48
N SER A 207 -3.26 15.79 -20.94
CA SER A 207 -2.66 14.69 -21.68
C SER A 207 -3.67 14.07 -22.65
N SER A 208 -3.18 13.48 -23.73
CA SER A 208 -4.00 12.85 -24.78
C SER A 208 -4.68 11.55 -24.33
N ALA A 209 -4.25 10.93 -23.25
CA ALA A 209 -4.77 9.66 -22.77
C ALA A 209 -4.81 9.57 -21.26
N ASP A 210 -5.89 8.95 -20.74
CA ASP A 210 -5.99 8.53 -19.36
C ASP A 210 -4.94 7.47 -19.04
N GLN A 211 -4.40 7.50 -17.83
CA GLN A 211 -3.53 6.43 -17.39
C GLN A 211 -4.34 5.31 -16.74
N LYS A 212 -4.10 4.11 -17.20
CA LYS A 212 -4.69 2.87 -16.67
C LYS A 212 -3.56 1.87 -16.43
N GLY A 213 -3.79 0.96 -15.51
CA GLY A 213 -2.83 -0.10 -15.24
C GLY A 213 -3.35 -1.09 -14.22
N ASN A 214 -2.48 -2.06 -13.94
CA ASN A 214 -2.74 -3.12 -12.99
C ASN A 214 -1.50 -3.32 -12.11
N ILE A 215 -1.71 -3.46 -10.80
CA ILE A 215 -0.66 -3.79 -9.87
C ILE A 215 -0.91 -5.19 -9.30
N TYR A 216 0.08 -6.04 -9.41
CA TYR A 216 0.10 -7.37 -8.82
C TYR A 216 1.02 -7.35 -7.62
N SER A 217 0.52 -7.70 -6.43
CA SER A 217 1.32 -7.68 -5.22
C SER A 217 1.28 -9.01 -4.50
N LEU A 218 2.41 -9.35 -3.88
CA LEU A 218 2.54 -10.43 -2.93
C LEU A 218 2.89 -9.82 -1.56
N GLU A 219 2.03 -10.06 -0.57
CA GLU A 219 2.17 -9.59 0.80
C GLU A 219 2.53 -10.77 1.69
N LEU A 220 3.59 -10.64 2.49
CA LEU A 220 4.13 -11.70 3.34
C LEU A 220 4.26 -11.20 4.78
N ASP A 221 3.47 -11.74 5.71
CA ASP A 221 3.64 -11.55 7.14
C ASP A 221 4.86 -12.37 7.62
N VAL A 222 6.06 -11.78 7.56
CA VAL A 222 7.31 -12.44 7.95
C VAL A 222 7.30 -12.74 9.45
N THR A 223 6.81 -11.77 10.24
CA THR A 223 6.51 -11.91 11.66
C THR A 223 5.18 -11.23 11.96
N ASN A 224 4.68 -11.32 13.18
CA ASN A 224 3.46 -10.59 13.57
C ASN A 224 3.60 -9.05 13.51
N SER A 225 4.82 -8.54 13.41
CA SER A 225 5.10 -7.09 13.31
C SER A 225 5.73 -6.66 11.99
N VAL A 226 6.20 -7.58 11.17
CA VAL A 226 6.93 -7.27 9.93
C VAL A 226 6.21 -7.90 8.76
N GLU A 227 5.76 -7.06 7.85
CA GLU A 227 5.18 -7.43 6.57
C GLU A 227 6.13 -6.98 5.45
N VAL A 228 6.32 -7.84 4.46
CA VAL A 228 7.05 -7.52 3.24
C VAL A 228 6.08 -7.59 2.07
N VAL A 229 6.07 -6.55 1.26
CA VAL A 229 5.23 -6.45 0.06
C VAL A 229 6.11 -6.29 -1.16
N THR A 230 5.92 -7.13 -2.15
CA THR A 230 6.51 -6.95 -3.49
C THR A 230 5.40 -6.67 -4.48
N SER A 231 5.63 -5.73 -5.39
CA SER A 231 4.61 -5.35 -6.38
C SER A 231 5.22 -5.17 -7.76
N LEU A 232 4.41 -5.49 -8.78
CA LEU A 232 4.68 -5.20 -10.17
C LEU A 232 3.54 -4.33 -10.71
N ASP A 233 3.84 -3.08 -11.05
CA ASP A 233 2.89 -2.15 -11.66
C ASP A 233 3.07 -2.17 -13.19
N GLN A 234 2.01 -2.56 -13.90
CA GLN A 234 1.97 -2.62 -15.36
C GLN A 234 1.08 -1.49 -15.88
N SER A 235 1.70 -0.47 -16.43
CA SER A 235 0.98 0.63 -17.10
C SER A 235 0.52 0.22 -18.48
N SER A 236 -0.69 0.64 -18.86
CA SER A 236 -1.19 0.49 -20.23
C SER A 236 -0.77 1.62 -21.18
N LEU A 237 -0.02 2.61 -20.70
CA LEU A 237 0.51 3.70 -21.54
C LEU A 237 1.71 3.22 -22.35
N ALA A 238 1.69 3.48 -23.64
CA ALA A 238 2.81 3.16 -24.53
C ALA A 238 4.06 3.96 -24.12
N GLY A 239 5.20 3.26 -24.00
CA GLY A 239 6.47 3.86 -23.63
C GLY A 239 6.69 4.05 -22.12
N VAL A 240 5.79 3.52 -21.29
CA VAL A 240 5.97 3.43 -19.83
C VAL A 240 6.34 1.99 -19.49
N ASP A 241 7.53 1.79 -18.96
CA ASP A 241 8.02 0.47 -18.53
C ASP A 241 7.27 -0.03 -17.30
N ASP A 242 7.22 -1.36 -17.13
CA ASP A 242 6.73 -1.98 -15.90
C ASP A 242 7.66 -1.63 -14.74
N GLU A 243 7.10 -1.41 -13.54
CA GLU A 243 7.87 -1.04 -12.35
C GLU A 243 7.73 -2.08 -11.27
N PHE A 244 8.86 -2.53 -10.74
CA PHE A 244 8.93 -3.40 -9.57
C PHE A 244 9.16 -2.57 -8.31
N SER A 245 8.47 -2.93 -7.23
CA SER A 245 8.67 -2.32 -5.92
C SER A 245 8.75 -3.34 -4.79
N LEU A 246 9.47 -2.96 -3.74
CA LEU A 246 9.61 -3.71 -2.50
C LEU A 246 9.32 -2.77 -1.32
N SER A 247 8.38 -3.15 -0.45
CA SER A 247 8.09 -2.42 0.78
C SER A 247 8.33 -3.31 2.00
N ILE A 248 8.90 -2.72 3.05
CA ILE A 248 9.05 -3.34 4.35
C ILE A 248 8.22 -2.53 5.34
N ASN A 249 7.16 -3.15 5.86
CA ASN A 249 6.21 -2.54 6.76
C ASN A 249 6.43 -3.06 8.18
N TYR A 250 6.60 -2.15 9.12
CA TYR A 250 6.62 -2.46 10.54
C TYR A 250 5.30 -2.04 11.19
N ILE A 251 4.60 -2.99 11.84
CA ILE A 251 3.25 -2.82 12.40
C ILE A 251 3.31 -2.92 13.92
N TYR A 252 2.75 -1.93 14.62
CA TYR A 252 2.59 -1.88 16.07
C TYR A 252 1.15 -1.52 16.46
N PRO A 253 0.52 -2.21 17.42
CA PRO A 253 0.99 -3.43 18.06
C PRO A 253 1.07 -4.60 17.10
N PRO A 254 1.80 -5.68 17.43
CA PRO A 254 1.86 -6.89 16.59
C PRO A 254 0.48 -7.42 16.25
N LYS A 255 0.29 -7.94 15.05
CA LYS A 255 -0.97 -8.59 14.62
C LYS A 255 -1.30 -9.72 15.59
N ALA A 256 -2.50 -9.71 16.18
CA ALA A 256 -2.91 -10.73 17.13
C ALA A 256 -3.25 -12.03 16.41
N LYS A 257 -2.67 -13.15 16.86
CA LYS A 257 -3.00 -14.53 16.43
C LYS A 257 -3.00 -14.79 14.92
N SER A 258 -2.21 -14.08 14.13
CA SER A 258 -1.96 -14.49 12.74
C SER A 258 -0.75 -15.43 12.72
N MET A 259 -0.81 -16.49 11.90
CA MET A 259 0.41 -17.23 11.56
C MET A 259 1.34 -16.29 10.80
N ALA A 260 2.61 -16.30 11.20
CA ALA A 260 3.68 -15.66 10.47
C ALA A 260 4.38 -16.67 9.55
N MET A 261 5.17 -16.21 8.61
CA MET A 261 5.96 -17.06 7.73
C MET A 261 6.90 -18.00 8.53
N THR A 262 7.38 -17.55 9.70
CA THR A 262 8.20 -18.32 10.61
C THR A 262 7.49 -19.54 11.23
N ASP A 263 6.14 -19.55 11.23
CA ASP A 263 5.33 -20.65 11.78
C ASP A 263 5.10 -21.78 10.76
N GLY A 264 5.50 -21.57 9.50
CA GLY A 264 5.41 -22.54 8.43
C GLY A 264 4.05 -22.57 7.72
N LEU A 265 3.64 -23.72 7.23
CA LEU A 265 2.38 -23.89 6.48
C LEU A 265 1.28 -24.43 7.40
N SER A 266 0.05 -23.93 7.19
CA SER A 266 -1.14 -24.42 7.87
C SER A 266 -1.58 -25.79 7.34
N ASN A 267 -2.20 -26.60 8.19
CA ASN A 267 -2.88 -27.82 7.79
C ASN A 267 -4.19 -27.53 7.04
N ASP A 268 -4.81 -26.39 7.33
CA ASP A 268 -6.05 -25.95 6.69
C ASP A 268 -5.73 -25.28 5.35
N MET A 269 -6.59 -25.51 4.36
CA MET A 269 -6.46 -24.88 3.04
C MET A 269 -6.53 -23.36 3.16
N PHE A 270 -7.46 -22.84 3.97
CA PHE A 270 -7.61 -21.43 4.31
C PHE A 270 -7.94 -21.29 5.78
N GLU A 271 -7.26 -20.37 6.46
CA GLU A 271 -7.64 -20.00 7.81
C GLU A 271 -8.85 -19.07 7.81
N LYS A 272 -9.78 -19.35 8.73
CA LYS A 272 -10.86 -18.41 8.98
C LYS A 272 -10.29 -17.18 9.67
N GLY A 273 -10.28 -16.06 8.95
CA GLY A 273 -9.84 -14.78 9.48
C GLY A 273 -10.71 -14.32 10.66
N ASN A 274 -10.08 -13.67 11.63
CA ASN A 274 -10.82 -13.01 12.70
C ASN A 274 -11.44 -11.72 12.14
N MET A 275 -12.74 -11.74 11.90
CA MET A 275 -13.44 -10.61 11.30
C MET A 275 -13.52 -9.38 12.22
N GLU A 276 -13.40 -9.56 13.53
CA GLU A 276 -13.32 -8.43 14.48
C GLU A 276 -11.98 -7.68 14.33
N GLN A 277 -10.90 -8.38 14.00
CA GLN A 277 -9.61 -7.74 13.68
C GLN A 277 -9.69 -6.94 12.39
N LYS A 278 -10.44 -7.42 11.38
CA LYS A 278 -10.64 -6.69 10.12
C LYS A 278 -11.33 -5.33 10.31
N LEU A 279 -12.07 -5.14 11.41
CA LEU A 279 -12.63 -3.83 11.77
C LEU A 279 -11.54 -2.77 12.05
N LYS A 280 -10.33 -3.19 12.43
CA LYS A 280 -9.22 -2.33 12.86
C LYS A 280 -8.08 -2.23 11.84
N GLU A 281 -8.16 -2.93 10.72
CA GLU A 281 -7.14 -2.90 9.66
C GLU A 281 -7.07 -1.54 8.96
N LYS A 282 -5.92 -1.26 8.32
CA LYS A 282 -5.80 -0.09 7.44
C LYS A 282 -6.76 -0.18 6.25
N VAL A 283 -7.23 0.95 5.76
CA VAL A 283 -8.00 1.06 4.51
C VAL A 283 -7.04 0.87 3.34
N ARG A 284 -7.38 -0.02 2.40
CA ARG A 284 -6.62 -0.20 1.15
C ARG A 284 -7.04 0.86 0.15
N ARG A 285 -6.12 1.75 -0.16
CA ARG A 285 -6.31 2.87 -1.09
C ARG A 285 -4.95 3.40 -1.56
N ARG A 286 -4.96 4.20 -2.62
CA ARG A 286 -3.75 4.92 -3.02
C ARG A 286 -3.58 6.18 -2.17
N ASN A 287 -2.57 6.20 -1.32
CA ASN A 287 -2.23 7.33 -0.44
C ASN A 287 -1.40 8.40 -1.15
N LYS A 288 -0.54 8.02 -2.10
CA LYS A 288 0.26 8.92 -2.91
C LYS A 288 -0.62 9.71 -3.89
N LEU A 289 -0.26 10.96 -4.15
CA LEU A 289 -0.92 11.78 -5.16
C LEU A 289 -0.48 11.37 -6.56
N VAL A 290 -1.42 11.29 -7.48
CA VAL A 290 -1.14 11.08 -8.90
C VAL A 290 -1.26 12.42 -9.60
N MET A 291 -0.20 12.82 -10.30
CA MET A 291 -0.05 14.16 -10.85
C MET A 291 -0.08 14.12 -12.38
N GLU A 292 -0.56 15.19 -12.98
CA GLU A 292 -0.30 15.53 -14.38
C GLU A 292 0.60 16.76 -14.41
N ILE A 293 1.74 16.64 -15.12
CA ILE A 293 2.78 17.68 -15.17
C ILE A 293 2.97 18.08 -16.62
N GLN A 294 2.71 19.34 -16.96
CA GLN A 294 2.79 19.88 -18.34
C GLN A 294 2.11 19.00 -19.42
N GLY A 295 1.03 18.29 -19.05
CA GLY A 295 0.32 17.39 -19.96
C GLY A 295 0.90 15.98 -20.04
N ALA A 296 1.88 15.62 -19.22
CA ALA A 296 2.32 14.24 -18.98
C ALA A 296 1.81 13.76 -17.62
N VAL A 297 1.18 12.60 -17.57
CA VAL A 297 0.76 12.01 -16.29
C VAL A 297 1.96 11.34 -15.63
N VAL A 298 2.29 11.81 -14.43
CA VAL A 298 3.35 11.23 -13.61
C VAL A 298 2.73 10.40 -12.51
N LEU A 299 2.94 9.11 -12.56
CA LEU A 299 2.66 8.20 -11.47
C LEU A 299 3.88 8.08 -10.60
N THR A 300 3.76 8.55 -9.39
CA THR A 300 4.61 8.05 -8.33
C THR A 300 3.98 6.75 -7.86
N ARG A 301 4.58 5.66 -8.27
CA ARG A 301 4.10 4.31 -8.05
C ARG A 301 4.62 3.89 -6.68
N ASN A 302 3.76 3.56 -5.78
CA ASN A 302 3.86 2.66 -4.63
C ASN A 302 2.67 2.82 -3.71
N ASN A 303 2.17 1.69 -3.27
CA ASN A 303 1.08 1.60 -2.29
C ASN A 303 1.55 1.89 -0.88
#